data_7c989bfd6f8e8b9e056863ac5375ea5c
#
_entry.id   7c989bfd6f8e8b9e056863ac5375ea5c
#
_cell.length_a   1.000
_cell.length_b   1.000
_cell.length_c   1.000
_cell.angle_alpha   90.00
_cell.angle_beta   90.00
_cell.angle_gamma   90.00
#
_symmetry.space_group_name_H-M   'P 1'
#
loop_
_entity.id
_entity.type
_entity.pdbx_description
1 polymer ?
#
loop_
_entity_poly.entity_id
_entity_poly.type
_entity_poly.pdbx_seq_one_letter_code
_entity_poly.pdbx_strand_id
1 'polypeptide(L)'
;GGLLSIGGNLLLYINGLNITGPVDAFVIRTVQPIIVIALAVLILHADFNRYKAIGIILGLAGTLYVSITPHAGAVKDSFTGDVLIFVASVFNALYLILIKPYTQKFNSIIVMRWMSLAAFILVLPFGLHQALKAPLFTSEAPVHIWLELGFVLILATMIAYFLNLKALLY
;
A
#
# COMPACT_ATOMS: atom_id res chain seq x y z
N GLY A 1 4.74 2.28 -13.50
CA GLY A 1 4.97 2.29 -12.03
C GLY A 1 3.90 3.10 -11.31
N GLY A 2 3.81 4.42 -11.53
CA GLY A 2 2.88 5.31 -10.82
C GLY A 2 1.39 4.92 -10.95
N LEU A 3 0.97 4.50 -12.14
CA LEU A 3 -0.40 4.01 -12.39
C LEU A 3 -0.76 2.78 -11.55
N LEU A 4 0.16 1.82 -11.44
CA LEU A 4 -0.06 0.60 -10.67
C LEU A 4 -0.01 0.85 -9.16
N SER A 5 0.97 1.66 -8.69
CA SER A 5 1.18 1.91 -7.27
C SER A 5 0.09 2.77 -6.65
N ILE A 6 -0.30 3.85 -7.30
CA ILE A 6 -1.16 4.85 -6.70
C ILE A 6 -2.57 4.80 -7.30
N GLY A 7 -2.69 4.66 -8.62
CA GLY A 7 -4.01 4.51 -9.25
C GLY A 7 -4.68 3.19 -8.87
N GLY A 8 -4.04 2.07 -9.19
CA GLY A 8 -4.61 0.75 -8.94
C GLY A 8 -4.67 0.40 -7.45
N ASN A 9 -3.52 0.43 -6.78
CA ASN A 9 -3.46 0.03 -5.37
C ASN A 9 -4.28 0.94 -4.45
N LEU A 10 -4.12 2.27 -4.53
CA LEU A 10 -4.76 3.18 -3.59
C LEU A 10 -6.29 3.19 -3.74
N LEU A 11 -6.80 3.29 -4.96
CA LEU A 11 -8.24 3.30 -5.21
C LEU A 11 -8.90 1.99 -4.79
N LEU A 12 -8.30 0.84 -5.14
CA LEU A 12 -8.80 -0.46 -4.73
C LEU A 12 -8.74 -0.65 -3.21
N TYR A 13 -7.65 -0.21 -2.59
CA TYR A 13 -7.48 -0.30 -1.15
C TYR A 13 -8.48 0.55 -0.38
N ILE A 14 -8.68 1.81 -0.77
CA ILE A 14 -9.64 2.70 -0.09
C ILE A 14 -11.07 2.17 -0.25
N ASN A 15 -11.45 1.73 -1.45
CA ASN A 15 -12.78 1.15 -1.65
C ASN A 15 -12.96 -0.15 -0.86
N GLY A 16 -11.95 -1.03 -0.86
CA GLY A 16 -11.97 -2.24 -0.06
C GLY A 16 -12.07 -1.96 1.44
N LEU A 17 -11.29 -1.00 1.95
CA LEU A 17 -11.29 -0.60 3.35
C LEU A 17 -12.64 -0.06 3.83
N ASN A 18 -13.34 0.68 2.98
CA ASN A 18 -14.68 1.18 3.28
C ASN A 18 -15.74 0.08 3.40
N ILE A 19 -15.49 -1.08 2.78
CA ILE A 19 -16.41 -2.21 2.76
C ILE A 19 -16.06 -3.23 3.85
N THR A 20 -14.77 -3.59 4.00
CA THR A 20 -14.35 -4.70 4.88
C THR A 20 -13.91 -4.27 6.27
N GLY A 21 -13.54 -3.02 6.45
CA GLY A 21 -13.03 -2.51 7.72
C GLY A 21 -11.50 -2.58 7.86
N PRO A 22 -10.94 -1.82 8.84
CA PRO A 22 -9.50 -1.65 8.94
C PRO A 22 -8.76 -2.90 9.44
N VAL A 23 -9.37 -3.72 10.28
CA VAL A 23 -8.72 -4.91 10.86
C VAL A 23 -8.51 -5.98 9.79
N ASP A 24 -9.56 -6.31 9.04
CA ASP A 24 -9.49 -7.33 7.98
C ASP A 24 -8.58 -6.86 6.84
N ALA A 25 -8.65 -5.57 6.50
CA ALA A 25 -7.73 -4.94 5.56
C ALA A 25 -6.26 -5.08 5.96
N PHE A 26 -5.95 -4.90 7.23
CA PHE A 26 -4.60 -5.07 7.76
C PHE A 26 -4.15 -6.53 7.67
N VAL A 27 -5.00 -7.47 8.09
CA VAL A 27 -4.70 -8.91 8.02
C VAL A 27 -4.39 -9.34 6.57
N ILE A 28 -5.22 -8.95 5.61
CA ILE A 28 -4.99 -9.28 4.19
C ILE A 28 -3.67 -8.68 3.71
N ARG A 29 -3.33 -7.46 4.11
CA ARG A 29 -2.06 -6.82 3.72
C ARG A 29 -0.82 -7.49 4.29
N THR A 30 -0.91 -8.22 5.38
CA THR A 30 0.24 -8.97 5.92
C THR A 30 0.69 -10.11 5.00
N VAL A 31 -0.14 -10.54 4.05
CA VAL A 31 0.22 -11.49 2.98
C VAL A 31 1.10 -10.84 1.89
N GLN A 32 1.17 -9.52 1.82
CA GLN A 32 1.87 -8.79 0.76
C GLN A 32 3.34 -9.22 0.56
N PRO A 33 4.19 -9.44 1.59
CA PRO A 33 5.56 -9.89 1.38
C PRO A 33 5.65 -11.22 0.64
N ILE A 34 4.67 -12.10 0.85
CA ILE A 34 4.60 -13.40 0.18
C ILE A 34 4.31 -13.21 -1.31
N ILE A 35 3.36 -12.33 -1.63
CA ILE A 35 3.02 -11.97 -3.02
C ILE A 35 4.24 -11.36 -3.72
N VAL A 36 4.98 -10.49 -3.04
CA VAL A 36 6.22 -9.87 -3.57
C VAL A 36 7.25 -10.94 -3.89
N ILE A 37 7.51 -11.89 -2.98
CA ILE A 37 8.50 -12.95 -3.20
C ILE A 37 8.05 -13.87 -4.34
N ALA A 38 6.79 -14.29 -4.37
CA ALA A 38 6.24 -15.14 -5.41
C ALA A 38 6.39 -14.47 -6.80
N LEU A 39 6.01 -13.21 -6.91
CA LEU A 39 6.15 -12.45 -8.16
C LEU A 39 7.61 -12.16 -8.51
N ALA A 40 8.50 -11.95 -7.54
CA ALA A 40 9.94 -11.78 -7.78
C ALA A 40 10.57 -13.05 -8.36
N VAL A 41 10.20 -14.22 -7.87
CA VAL A 41 10.64 -15.50 -8.43
C VAL A 41 10.10 -15.68 -9.85
N LEU A 42 8.81 -15.39 -10.08
CA LEU A 42 8.17 -15.58 -11.39
C LEU A 42 8.64 -14.58 -12.46
N ILE A 43 8.79 -13.31 -12.10
CA ILE A 43 9.06 -12.22 -13.07
C ILE A 43 10.55 -11.92 -13.19
N LEU A 44 11.26 -11.87 -12.05
CA LEU A 44 12.69 -11.53 -12.02
C LEU A 44 13.58 -12.77 -12.00
N HIS A 45 13.00 -13.99 -12.00
CA HIS A 45 13.75 -15.24 -11.86
C HIS A 45 14.71 -15.22 -10.65
N ALA A 46 14.25 -14.56 -9.56
CA ALA A 46 15.07 -14.41 -8.35
C ALA A 46 15.30 -15.77 -7.67
N ASP A 47 16.50 -15.96 -7.15
CA ASP A 47 16.84 -17.18 -6.44
C ASP A 47 15.92 -17.43 -5.25
N PHE A 48 15.28 -18.60 -5.23
CA PHE A 48 14.43 -19.02 -4.14
C PHE A 48 15.23 -19.88 -3.16
N ASN A 49 15.59 -19.28 -2.03
CA ASN A 49 16.34 -19.96 -0.99
C ASN A 49 15.41 -20.46 0.13
N ARG A 50 15.81 -21.58 0.78
CA ARG A 50 15.11 -22.16 1.96
C ARG A 50 14.84 -21.14 3.08
N TYR A 51 15.72 -20.16 3.28
CA TYR A 51 15.50 -19.11 4.27
C TYR A 51 14.32 -18.20 3.91
N LYS A 52 14.13 -17.91 2.62
CA LYS A 52 12.94 -17.18 2.11
C LYS A 52 11.67 -18.01 2.31
N ALA A 53 11.73 -19.32 2.07
CA ALA A 53 10.61 -20.23 2.32
C ALA A 53 10.19 -20.25 3.80
N ILE A 54 11.16 -20.34 4.72
CA ILE A 54 10.90 -20.31 6.17
C ILE A 54 10.24 -18.97 6.56
N GLY A 55 10.76 -17.83 6.06
CA GLY A 55 10.17 -16.52 6.30
C GLY A 55 8.72 -16.40 5.82
N ILE A 56 8.41 -16.96 4.65
CA ILE A 56 7.04 -17.04 4.12
C ILE A 56 6.14 -17.85 5.05
N ILE A 57 6.58 -19.03 5.45
CA ILE A 57 5.79 -19.92 6.32
C ILE A 57 5.52 -19.25 7.68
N LEU A 58 6.53 -18.62 8.28
CA LEU A 58 6.37 -17.90 9.54
C LEU A 58 5.43 -16.70 9.39
N GLY A 59 5.53 -15.95 8.29
CA GLY A 59 4.65 -14.84 7.99
C GLY A 59 3.20 -15.29 7.79
N LEU A 60 2.97 -16.38 7.06
CA LEU A 60 1.64 -16.98 6.89
C LEU A 60 1.07 -17.47 8.22
N ALA A 61 1.87 -18.14 9.04
CA ALA A 61 1.44 -18.63 10.34
C ALA A 61 1.02 -17.47 11.25
N GLY A 62 1.81 -16.38 11.28
CA GLY A 62 1.47 -15.17 12.02
C GLY A 62 0.16 -14.52 11.53
N THR A 63 -0.02 -14.42 10.21
CA THR A 63 -1.25 -13.87 9.61
C THR A 63 -2.46 -14.72 9.95
N LEU A 64 -2.36 -16.05 9.82
CA LEU A 64 -3.43 -16.97 10.17
C LEU A 64 -3.76 -16.87 11.67
N TYR A 65 -2.76 -16.80 12.53
CA TYR A 65 -2.98 -16.63 13.97
C TYR A 65 -3.79 -15.37 14.30
N VAL A 66 -3.43 -14.25 13.67
CA VAL A 66 -4.17 -12.98 13.84
C VAL A 66 -5.59 -13.10 13.28
N SER A 67 -5.77 -13.74 12.10
CA SER A 67 -7.10 -13.88 11.46
C SER A 67 -8.09 -14.74 12.24
N ILE A 68 -7.62 -15.75 12.96
CA ILE A 68 -8.49 -16.64 13.76
C ILE A 68 -8.77 -16.09 15.17
N THR A 69 -8.03 -15.06 15.60
CA THR A 69 -8.25 -14.43 16.90
C THR A 69 -9.45 -13.47 16.80
N PRO A 70 -10.50 -13.62 17.62
CA PRO A 70 -11.65 -12.72 17.56
C PRO A 70 -11.24 -11.27 17.83
N HIS A 71 -11.54 -10.36 16.89
CA HIS A 71 -11.27 -8.94 17.04
C HIS A 71 -12.58 -8.18 17.26
N ALA A 72 -12.58 -7.28 18.24
CA ALA A 72 -13.68 -6.34 18.41
C ALA A 72 -13.67 -5.37 17.21
N GLY A 73 -14.72 -5.42 16.38
CA GLY A 73 -14.84 -4.54 15.22
C GLY A 73 -14.73 -5.23 13.85
N ALA A 74 -14.63 -6.57 13.79
CA ALA A 74 -14.75 -7.28 12.52
C ALA A 74 -16.15 -7.01 11.92
N VAL A 75 -16.18 -6.42 10.75
CA VAL A 75 -17.41 -6.22 9.97
C VAL A 75 -17.76 -7.55 9.32
N LYS A 76 -18.98 -8.01 9.58
CA LYS A 76 -19.47 -9.31 9.13
C LYS A 76 -19.55 -9.33 7.60
N ASP A 77 -18.86 -10.28 6.98
CA ASP A 77 -18.97 -10.70 5.58
C ASP A 77 -18.82 -9.63 4.50
N SER A 78 -17.59 -9.20 4.29
CA SER A 78 -17.30 -8.38 3.13
C SER A 78 -16.27 -9.04 2.19
N PHE A 79 -16.58 -10.21 1.69
CA PHE A 79 -15.76 -10.91 0.70
C PHE A 79 -15.33 -10.00 -0.47
N THR A 80 -16.23 -9.12 -0.92
CA THR A 80 -15.93 -8.15 -1.98
C THR A 80 -14.85 -7.16 -1.55
N GLY A 81 -14.91 -6.64 -0.33
CA GLY A 81 -13.90 -5.73 0.22
C GLY A 81 -12.55 -6.42 0.38
N ASP A 82 -12.55 -7.66 0.85
CA ASP A 82 -11.33 -8.48 1.02
C ASP A 82 -10.64 -8.75 -0.31
N VAL A 83 -11.41 -9.09 -1.35
CA VAL A 83 -10.91 -9.28 -2.72
C VAL A 83 -10.29 -7.98 -3.25
N LEU A 84 -10.93 -6.83 -3.04
CA LEU A 84 -10.40 -5.54 -3.46
C LEU A 84 -9.05 -5.24 -2.80
N ILE A 85 -8.92 -5.51 -1.49
CA ILE A 85 -7.67 -5.30 -0.74
C ILE A 85 -6.59 -6.28 -1.19
N PHE A 86 -6.95 -7.54 -1.42
CA PHE A 86 -6.02 -8.53 -1.94
C PHE A 86 -5.49 -8.13 -3.32
N VAL A 87 -6.36 -7.73 -4.24
CA VAL A 87 -5.97 -7.23 -5.57
C VAL A 87 -5.10 -5.96 -5.45
N ALA A 88 -5.44 -5.05 -4.54
CA ALA A 88 -4.61 -3.88 -4.24
C ALA A 88 -3.20 -4.29 -3.79
N SER A 89 -3.08 -5.34 -2.97
CA SER A 89 -1.79 -5.87 -2.51
C SER A 89 -0.97 -6.47 -3.65
N VAL A 90 -1.62 -7.14 -4.61
CA VAL A 90 -0.97 -7.64 -5.84
C VAL A 90 -0.47 -6.47 -6.70
N PHE A 91 -1.26 -5.41 -6.89
CA PHE A 91 -0.83 -4.22 -7.63
C PHE A 91 0.37 -3.54 -6.97
N ASN A 92 0.39 -3.47 -5.64
CA ASN A 92 1.53 -2.93 -4.90
C ASN A 92 2.78 -3.81 -5.02
N ALA A 93 2.63 -5.13 -4.95
CA ALA A 93 3.73 -6.07 -5.15
C ALA A 93 4.31 -5.99 -6.58
N LEU A 94 3.46 -5.92 -7.59
CA LEU A 94 3.87 -5.69 -8.98
C LEU A 94 4.63 -4.38 -9.14
N TYR A 95 4.14 -3.32 -8.50
CA TYR A 95 4.84 -2.05 -8.49
C TYR A 95 6.26 -2.18 -7.93
N LEU A 96 6.44 -2.80 -6.77
CA LEU A 96 7.76 -2.95 -6.14
C LEU A 96 8.74 -3.71 -7.04
N ILE A 97 8.26 -4.74 -7.74
CA ILE A 97 9.08 -5.53 -8.65
C ILE A 97 9.43 -4.76 -9.92
N LEU A 98 8.45 -4.09 -10.52
CA LEU A 98 8.67 -3.35 -11.76
C LEU A 98 9.50 -2.08 -11.57
N ILE A 99 9.46 -1.45 -10.38
CA ILE A 99 10.25 -0.25 -10.10
C ILE A 99 11.72 -0.55 -9.80
N LYS A 100 12.04 -1.75 -9.32
CA LYS A 100 13.39 -2.14 -8.93
C LYS A 100 14.46 -1.87 -10.00
N PRO A 101 14.31 -2.27 -11.26
CA PRO A 101 15.32 -1.99 -12.29
C PRO A 101 15.49 -0.49 -12.59
N TYR A 102 14.46 0.32 -12.36
CA TYR A 102 14.54 1.76 -12.55
C TYR A 102 15.26 2.46 -11.41
N THR A 103 15.06 2.02 -10.16
CA THR A 103 15.79 2.58 -9.00
C THR A 103 17.28 2.28 -9.05
N GLN A 104 17.68 1.19 -9.69
CA GLN A 104 19.09 0.86 -9.92
C GLN A 104 19.75 1.71 -11.01
N LYS A 105 18.98 2.20 -11.99
CA LYS A 105 19.49 3.01 -13.12
C LYS A 105 19.43 4.51 -12.86
N PHE A 106 18.44 4.96 -12.09
CA PHE A 106 18.20 6.38 -11.86
C PHE A 106 18.26 6.71 -10.37
N ASN A 107 18.61 7.94 -10.04
CA ASN A 107 18.57 8.41 -8.67
C ASN A 107 17.14 8.28 -8.10
N SER A 108 17.03 7.70 -6.89
CA SER A 108 15.75 7.47 -6.21
C SER A 108 14.89 8.74 -6.09
N ILE A 109 15.52 9.91 -5.95
CA ILE A 109 14.81 11.21 -5.88
C ILE A 109 14.12 11.53 -7.21
N ILE A 110 14.78 11.26 -8.33
CA ILE A 110 14.22 11.51 -9.67
C ILE A 110 13.04 10.57 -9.92
N VAL A 111 13.21 9.29 -9.57
CA VAL A 111 12.13 8.29 -9.69
C VAL A 111 10.93 8.70 -8.83
N MET A 112 11.17 9.08 -7.57
CA MET A 112 10.14 9.53 -6.65
C MET A 112 9.40 10.77 -7.18
N ARG A 113 10.11 11.77 -7.70
CA ARG A 113 9.52 12.99 -8.28
C ARG A 113 8.53 12.67 -9.39
N TRP A 114 8.95 11.88 -10.37
CA TRP A 114 8.10 11.51 -11.51
C TRP A 114 6.91 10.64 -11.11
N MET A 115 7.13 9.75 -10.16
CA MET A 115 6.05 8.91 -9.63
C MET A 115 5.02 9.72 -8.87
N SER A 116 5.45 10.64 -8.00
CA SER A 116 4.56 11.50 -7.23
C SER A 116 3.77 12.43 -8.16
N LEU A 117 4.39 12.95 -9.24
CA LEU A 117 3.71 13.77 -10.23
C LEU A 117 2.63 12.97 -10.98
N ALA A 118 2.95 11.78 -11.45
CA ALA A 118 1.97 10.91 -12.12
C ALA A 118 0.81 10.52 -11.20
N ALA A 119 1.12 10.27 -9.94
CA ALA A 119 0.15 9.99 -8.90
C ALA A 119 -0.79 11.17 -8.64
N PHE A 120 -0.22 12.34 -8.50
CA PHE A 120 -0.97 13.58 -8.28
C PHE A 120 -1.98 13.82 -9.41
N ILE A 121 -1.54 13.72 -10.67
CA ILE A 121 -2.42 13.90 -11.83
C ILE A 121 -3.57 12.89 -11.84
N LEU A 122 -3.31 11.63 -11.43
CA LEU A 122 -4.33 10.57 -11.40
C LEU A 122 -5.34 10.73 -10.27
N VAL A 123 -4.86 11.10 -9.08
CA VAL A 123 -5.69 11.18 -7.88
C VAL A 123 -6.43 12.51 -7.81
N LEU A 124 -5.89 13.56 -8.44
CA LEU A 124 -6.45 14.92 -8.39
C LEU A 124 -7.96 14.98 -8.67
N PRO A 125 -8.49 14.40 -9.78
CA PRO A 125 -9.93 14.52 -10.09
C PRO A 125 -10.81 13.86 -9.03
N PHE A 126 -10.39 12.72 -8.49
CA PHE A 126 -11.13 12.01 -7.45
C PHE A 126 -10.97 12.66 -6.08
N GLY A 127 -9.74 13.03 -5.73
CA GLY A 127 -9.41 13.67 -4.46
C GLY A 127 -10.02 15.06 -4.33
N LEU A 128 -10.00 15.86 -5.40
CA LEU A 128 -10.58 17.20 -5.40
C LEU A 128 -12.10 17.15 -5.18
N HIS A 129 -12.78 16.22 -5.85
CA HIS A 129 -14.23 16.05 -5.66
C HIS A 129 -14.59 15.65 -4.22
N GLN A 130 -13.81 14.80 -3.60
CA GLN A 130 -14.01 14.40 -2.20
C GLN A 130 -13.61 15.50 -1.23
N ALA A 131 -12.50 16.19 -1.49
CA ALA A 131 -12.03 17.29 -0.65
C ALA A 131 -13.04 18.43 -0.57
N LEU A 132 -13.64 18.81 -1.70
CA LEU A 132 -14.67 19.86 -1.74
C LEU A 132 -15.94 19.50 -0.95
N LYS A 133 -16.21 18.22 -0.75
CA LYS A 133 -17.33 17.71 0.06
C LYS A 133 -16.95 17.43 1.51
N ALA A 134 -15.66 17.43 1.83
CA ALA A 134 -15.21 17.11 3.17
C ALA A 134 -15.51 18.26 4.15
N PRO A 135 -16.03 17.96 5.34
CA PRO A 135 -16.34 18.98 6.36
C PRO A 135 -15.08 19.71 6.87
N LEU A 136 -13.87 19.19 6.56
CA LEU A 136 -12.60 19.83 6.90
C LEU A 136 -12.43 21.25 6.34
N PHE A 137 -13.06 21.55 5.19
CA PHE A 137 -12.99 22.85 4.55
C PHE A 137 -14.24 23.69 4.77
N THR A 138 -15.30 23.12 5.35
CA THR A 138 -16.60 23.79 5.56
C THR A 138 -16.88 24.13 7.02
N SER A 139 -16.16 23.52 7.96
CA SER A 139 -16.23 23.79 9.40
C SER A 139 -14.87 24.19 9.95
N GLU A 140 -14.84 24.86 11.11
CA GLU A 140 -13.59 25.15 11.82
C GLU A 140 -12.95 23.84 12.32
N ALA A 141 -12.15 23.22 11.46
CA ALA A 141 -11.42 22.03 11.82
C ALA A 141 -10.40 22.37 12.92
N PRO A 142 -10.40 21.65 14.05
CA PRO A 142 -9.48 21.92 15.14
C PRO A 142 -8.01 21.68 14.68
N VAL A 143 -7.10 22.46 15.23
CA VAL A 143 -5.68 22.51 14.82
C VAL A 143 -5.01 21.14 14.85
N HIS A 144 -5.40 20.25 15.75
CA HIS A 144 -4.82 18.90 15.83
C HIS A 144 -5.04 18.08 14.56
N ILE A 145 -6.17 18.25 13.84
CA ILE A 145 -6.43 17.55 12.57
C ILE A 145 -5.43 17.98 11.50
N TRP A 146 -5.08 19.27 11.47
CA TRP A 146 -4.07 19.76 10.52
C TRP A 146 -2.66 19.26 10.84
N LEU A 147 -2.33 19.10 12.14
CA LEU A 147 -1.07 18.51 12.59
C LEU A 147 -1.01 17.02 12.23
N GLU A 148 -2.07 16.26 12.45
CA GLU A 148 -2.16 14.85 12.06
C GLU A 148 -2.03 14.68 10.54
N LEU A 149 -2.71 15.52 9.78
CA LEU A 149 -2.63 15.51 8.31
C LEU A 149 -1.20 15.81 7.83
N GLY A 150 -0.56 16.82 8.42
CA GLY A 150 0.84 17.15 8.14
C GLY A 150 1.80 16.01 8.48
N PHE A 151 1.60 15.36 9.62
CA PHE A 151 2.38 14.19 10.03
C PHE A 151 2.23 13.03 9.03
N VAL A 152 1.02 12.70 8.62
CA VAL A 152 0.76 11.63 7.65
C VAL A 152 1.37 11.96 6.28
N LEU A 153 1.23 13.19 5.81
CA LEU A 153 1.76 13.60 4.51
C LEU A 153 3.30 13.61 4.47
N ILE A 154 3.95 14.14 5.51
CA ILE A 154 5.40 14.32 5.50
C ILE A 154 6.10 13.06 5.99
N LEU A 155 5.80 12.58 7.20
CA LEU A 155 6.51 11.47 7.82
C LEU A 155 6.04 10.11 7.29
N ALA A 156 4.75 9.84 7.34
CA ALA A 156 4.25 8.53 6.96
C ALA A 156 4.26 8.29 5.44
N THR A 157 4.18 9.36 4.63
CA THR A 157 4.14 9.22 3.18
C THR A 157 5.49 9.56 2.53
N MET A 158 5.96 10.82 2.60
CA MET A 158 7.17 11.22 1.88
C MET A 158 8.41 10.47 2.35
N ILE A 159 8.66 10.43 3.66
CA ILE A 159 9.87 9.80 4.21
C ILE A 159 9.82 8.29 4.02
N ALA A 160 8.67 7.66 4.26
CA ALA A 160 8.53 6.22 4.08
C ALA A 160 8.72 5.79 2.62
N TYR A 161 8.15 6.51 1.65
CA TYR A 161 8.37 6.21 0.23
C TYR A 161 9.82 6.44 -0.19
N PHE A 162 10.45 7.50 0.29
CA PHE A 162 11.86 7.76 0.00
C PHE A 162 12.77 6.64 0.55
N LEU A 163 12.56 6.24 1.80
CA LEU A 163 13.32 5.14 2.42
C LEU A 163 13.07 3.81 1.70
N ASN A 164 11.84 3.53 1.31
CA ASN A 164 11.49 2.32 0.55
C ASN A 164 12.22 2.28 -0.79
N LEU A 165 12.20 3.38 -1.57
CA LEU A 165 12.92 3.46 -2.84
C LEU A 165 14.43 3.35 -2.65
N LYS A 166 14.97 3.92 -1.57
CA LYS A 166 16.40 3.80 -1.24
C LYS A 166 16.78 2.37 -0.84
N ALA A 167 15.92 1.68 -0.09
CA ALA A 167 16.12 0.29 0.30
C ALA A 167 16.13 -0.67 -0.92
N LEU A 168 15.45 -0.34 -2.01
CA LEU A 168 15.47 -1.14 -3.24
C LEU A 168 16.79 -1.06 -4.01
N LEU A 169 17.71 -0.14 -3.64
CA LEU A 169 19.05 -0.03 -4.23
C LEU A 169 19.99 -1.11 -3.72
N TYR A 170 19.74 -1.65 -2.54
CA TYR A 170 20.52 -2.70 -1.88
C TYR A 170 19.82 -4.05 -1.98
#